data_ec19bb4cc47452a57a9b6638bf4ef6e2
#
_entry.id   ec19bb4cc47452a57a9b6638bf4ef6e2
#
_cell.length_a   1.000
_cell.length_b   1.000
_cell.length_c   1.000
_cell.angle_alpha   90.00
_cell.angle_beta   90.00
_cell.angle_gamma   90.00
#
_symmetry.space_group_name_H-M   'P 1'
#
loop_
_entity.id
_entity.type
_entity.pdbx_description
1 polymer ?
#
loop_
_entity_poly.entity_id
_entity_poly.type
_entity_poly.pdbx_seq_one_letter_code
_entity_poly.pdbx_strand_id
1 'polypeptide(L)'
;MHELSFATWVIHISSVLEWIVAIFVINKISSYKNYKYFYWLGLAMIPNLIGAMCAITWHIYDNPIELYGLVTLQGIFTTLGNSTLAAASYYLYKNSSCYE
;
A
#
# COMPACT_ATOMS: atom_id res chain seq x y z
N MET A 1 15.23 9.64 -12.81
CA MET A 1 15.59 8.36 -13.43
C MET A 1 17.07 8.08 -13.44
N HIS A 2 17.90 9.11 -13.22
CA HIS A 2 19.34 8.94 -13.33
C HIS A 2 19.96 8.21 -12.14
N GLU A 3 19.31 8.30 -10.99
CA GLU A 3 19.84 7.73 -9.75
C GLU A 3 19.54 6.25 -9.58
N LEU A 4 18.58 5.72 -10.35
CA LEU A 4 18.16 4.34 -10.20
C LEU A 4 18.47 3.52 -11.44
N SER A 5 18.80 2.24 -11.25
CA SER A 5 18.94 1.32 -12.35
C SER A 5 17.57 1.03 -12.98
N PHE A 6 17.61 0.52 -14.21
CA PHE A 6 16.39 0.12 -14.90
C PHE A 6 15.62 -0.92 -14.09
N ALA A 7 16.33 -1.90 -13.53
CA ALA A 7 15.69 -2.94 -12.73
C ALA A 7 14.98 -2.37 -11.51
N THR A 8 15.61 -1.40 -10.82
CA THR A 8 14.99 -0.77 -9.67
C THR A 8 13.72 -0.02 -10.05
N TRP A 9 13.73 0.67 -11.19
CA TRP A 9 12.56 1.37 -11.67
C TRP A 9 11.42 0.41 -11.98
N VAL A 10 11.73 -0.74 -12.59
CA VAL A 10 10.72 -1.76 -12.86
C VAL A 10 10.08 -2.23 -11.56
N ILE A 11 10.91 -2.46 -10.54
CA ILE A 11 10.41 -2.91 -9.23
C ILE A 11 9.48 -1.85 -8.63
N HIS A 12 9.86 -0.59 -8.67
CA HIS A 12 9.04 0.48 -8.08
C HIS A 12 7.70 0.63 -8.78
N ILE A 13 7.72 0.65 -10.10
CA ILE A 13 6.49 0.79 -10.89
C ILE A 13 5.60 -0.43 -10.68
N SER A 14 6.18 -1.62 -10.70
CA SER A 14 5.42 -2.86 -10.48
C SER A 14 4.78 -2.87 -9.10
N SER A 15 5.51 -2.39 -8.09
CA SER A 15 5.02 -2.33 -6.72
C SER A 15 3.77 -1.46 -6.61
N VAL A 16 3.79 -0.28 -7.22
CA VAL A 16 2.62 0.61 -7.21
C VAL A 16 1.45 -0.05 -7.92
N LEU A 17 1.69 -0.66 -9.08
CA LEU A 17 0.64 -1.33 -9.82
C LEU A 17 0.05 -2.50 -9.02
N GLU A 18 0.91 -3.26 -8.35
CA GLU A 18 0.46 -4.36 -7.52
C GLU A 18 -0.45 -3.88 -6.39
N TRP A 19 -0.08 -2.77 -5.73
CA TRP A 19 -0.91 -2.23 -4.65
C TRP A 19 -2.27 -1.77 -5.18
N ILE A 20 -2.29 -1.11 -6.33
CA ILE A 20 -3.54 -0.65 -6.93
C ILE A 20 -4.43 -1.85 -7.28
N VAL A 21 -3.87 -2.86 -7.94
CA VAL A 21 -4.63 -4.06 -8.31
C VAL A 21 -5.11 -4.80 -7.08
N ALA A 22 -4.25 -4.94 -6.07
CA ALA A 22 -4.61 -5.64 -4.85
C ALA A 22 -5.77 -4.95 -4.14
N ILE A 23 -5.72 -3.62 -4.03
CA ILE A 23 -6.80 -2.86 -3.39
C ILE A 23 -8.09 -3.04 -4.17
N PHE A 24 -8.01 -2.96 -5.50
CA PHE A 24 -9.19 -3.13 -6.35
C PHE A 24 -9.80 -4.52 -6.17
N VAL A 25 -8.97 -5.57 -6.18
CA VAL A 25 -9.43 -6.94 -6.04
C VAL A 25 -10.05 -7.17 -4.66
N ILE A 26 -9.40 -6.69 -3.62
CA ILE A 26 -9.90 -6.83 -2.25
C ILE A 26 -11.25 -6.11 -2.11
N ASN A 27 -11.35 -4.92 -2.70
CA ASN A 27 -12.59 -4.16 -2.65
C ASN A 27 -13.71 -4.91 -3.37
N LYS A 28 -13.39 -5.55 -4.49
CA LYS A 28 -14.36 -6.35 -5.23
C LYS A 28 -14.80 -7.58 -4.43
N ILE A 29 -13.84 -8.23 -3.76
CA ILE A 29 -14.17 -9.38 -2.90
C ILE A 29 -15.09 -8.95 -1.77
N SER A 30 -14.87 -7.75 -1.22
CA SER A 30 -15.67 -7.25 -0.10
C SER A 30 -17.12 -7.03 -0.47
N SER A 31 -17.43 -6.93 -1.77
CA SER A 31 -18.82 -6.76 -2.20
C SER A 31 -19.62 -8.05 -2.09
N TYR A 32 -18.98 -9.19 -1.93
CA TYR A 32 -19.67 -10.44 -1.72
C TYR A 32 -20.17 -10.54 -0.29
N LYS A 33 -21.31 -11.17 -0.12
CA LYS A 33 -22.03 -11.18 1.15
C LYS A 33 -21.20 -11.69 2.32
N ASN A 34 -20.43 -12.75 2.11
CA ASN A 34 -19.67 -13.38 3.20
C ASN A 34 -18.30 -12.78 3.41
N TYR A 35 -17.93 -11.75 2.64
CA TYR A 35 -16.58 -11.22 2.68
C TYR A 35 -16.58 -9.70 2.96
N LYS A 36 -17.64 -9.19 3.57
CA LYS A 36 -17.79 -7.76 3.81
C LYS A 36 -16.65 -7.16 4.67
N TYR A 37 -16.02 -7.98 5.50
CA TYR A 37 -14.94 -7.49 6.35
C TYR A 37 -13.65 -7.22 5.58
N PHE A 38 -13.55 -7.75 4.36
CA PHE A 38 -12.39 -7.44 3.51
C PHE A 38 -12.34 -5.97 3.10
N TYR A 39 -13.46 -5.27 3.19
CA TYR A 39 -13.47 -3.82 2.93
C TYR A 39 -12.46 -3.09 3.82
N TRP A 40 -12.40 -3.48 5.09
CA TRP A 40 -11.46 -2.87 6.03
C TRP A 40 -10.02 -3.19 5.66
N LEU A 41 -9.76 -4.38 5.17
CA LEU A 41 -8.43 -4.75 4.71
C LEU A 41 -8.00 -3.88 3.53
N GLY A 42 -8.89 -3.64 2.58
CA GLY A 42 -8.61 -2.77 1.45
C GLY A 42 -8.31 -1.35 1.87
N LEU A 43 -9.09 -0.82 2.82
CA LEU A 43 -8.81 0.52 3.35
C LEU A 43 -7.47 0.59 4.05
N ALA A 44 -7.10 -0.48 4.75
CA ALA A 44 -5.83 -0.52 5.48
C ALA A 44 -4.63 -0.56 4.55
N MET A 45 -4.83 -0.92 3.29
CA MET A 45 -3.74 -0.97 2.31
C MET A 45 -3.43 0.39 1.69
N ILE A 46 -4.33 1.37 1.83
CA ILE A 46 -4.17 2.67 1.19
C ILE A 46 -2.92 3.43 1.68
N PRO A 47 -2.61 3.47 2.98
CA PRO A 47 -1.39 4.16 3.41
C PRO A 47 -0.12 3.62 2.76
N ASN A 48 -0.04 2.30 2.55
CA ASN A 48 1.11 1.71 1.87
C ASN A 48 1.21 2.18 0.42
N LEU A 49 0.08 2.31 -0.26
CA LEU A 49 0.06 2.83 -1.62
C LEU A 49 0.55 4.28 -1.66
N ILE A 50 0.08 5.09 -0.73
CA ILE A 50 0.50 6.49 -0.65
C ILE A 50 2.01 6.56 -0.40
N GLY A 51 2.53 5.72 0.49
CA GLY A 51 3.95 5.66 0.75
C GLY A 51 4.77 5.29 -0.48
N ALA A 52 4.29 4.30 -1.23
CA ALA A 52 4.97 3.89 -2.46
C ALA A 52 4.96 5.01 -3.49
N MET A 53 3.87 5.75 -3.59
CA MET A 53 3.78 6.88 -4.52
C MET A 53 4.71 8.00 -4.11
N CYS A 54 4.87 8.26 -2.80
CA CYS A 54 5.82 9.25 -2.32
C CYS A 54 7.25 8.86 -2.69
N ALA A 55 7.59 7.59 -2.53
CA ALA A 55 8.93 7.11 -2.86
C ALA A 55 9.22 7.27 -4.35
N ILE A 56 8.27 6.88 -5.20
CA ILE A 56 8.45 7.00 -6.64
C ILE A 56 8.59 8.47 -7.05
N THR A 57 7.77 9.33 -6.46
CA THR A 57 7.82 10.77 -6.79
C THR A 57 9.20 11.33 -6.48
N TRP A 58 9.77 10.96 -5.32
CA TRP A 58 11.09 11.44 -4.97
C TRP A 58 12.14 10.98 -5.98
N HIS A 59 12.06 9.74 -6.44
CA HIS A 59 12.99 9.21 -7.43
C HIS A 59 12.81 9.84 -8.80
N ILE A 60 11.58 10.18 -9.17
CA ILE A 60 11.30 10.83 -10.45
C ILE A 60 12.06 12.15 -10.57
N TYR A 61 12.20 12.87 -9.45
CA TYR A 61 12.91 14.14 -9.41
C TYR A 61 14.41 13.97 -9.09
N ASP A 62 14.95 12.77 -9.31
CA ASP A 62 16.37 12.47 -9.13
C ASP A 62 16.85 12.66 -7.69
N ASN A 63 16.00 12.27 -6.75
CA ASN A 63 16.34 12.25 -5.32
C ASN A 63 16.77 13.63 -4.80
N PRO A 64 16.01 14.70 -5.04
CA PRO A 64 16.44 16.04 -4.63
C PRO A 64 16.38 16.19 -3.11
N ILE A 65 17.35 16.92 -2.57
CA ILE A 65 17.42 17.18 -1.13
C ILE A 65 16.21 18.02 -0.68
N GLU A 66 15.76 18.93 -1.54
CA GLU A 66 14.63 19.81 -1.23
C GLU A 66 13.35 19.02 -0.98
N LEU A 67 13.23 17.86 -1.59
CA LEU A 67 12.05 17.01 -1.44
C LEU A 67 12.29 15.83 -0.49
N TYR A 68 13.33 15.91 0.33
CA TYR A 68 13.62 14.83 1.27
C TYR A 68 12.46 14.56 2.22
N GLY A 69 11.58 15.53 2.40
CA GLY A 69 10.35 15.32 3.16
C GLY A 69 9.51 14.18 2.63
N LEU A 70 9.60 13.87 1.33
CA LEU A 70 8.89 12.74 0.75
C LEU A 70 9.42 11.41 1.30
N VAL A 71 10.71 11.33 1.58
CA VAL A 71 11.30 10.13 2.18
C VAL A 71 10.75 9.93 3.59
N THR A 72 10.66 11.00 4.36
CA THR A 72 10.09 10.95 5.70
C THR A 72 8.62 10.54 5.65
N LEU A 73 7.84 11.15 4.75
CA LEU A 73 6.44 10.79 4.57
C LEU A 73 6.29 9.33 4.17
N GLN A 74 7.13 8.86 3.27
CA GLN A 74 7.08 7.47 2.85
C GLN A 74 7.31 6.53 4.03
N GLY A 75 8.27 6.86 4.90
CA GLY A 75 8.52 6.06 6.10
C GLY A 75 7.33 6.06 7.04
N ILE A 76 6.73 7.23 7.25
CA ILE A 76 5.55 7.36 8.11
C ILE A 76 4.39 6.54 7.55
N PHE A 77 4.09 6.67 6.27
CA PHE A 77 2.99 5.94 5.66
C PHE A 77 3.23 4.44 5.62
N THR A 78 4.49 4.01 5.47
CA THR A 78 4.82 2.60 5.52
C THR A 78 4.54 2.03 6.91
N THR A 79 4.94 2.77 7.96
CA THR A 79 4.70 2.35 9.33
C THR A 79 3.21 2.30 9.64
N LEU A 80 2.49 3.37 9.27
CA LEU A 80 1.05 3.40 9.45
C LEU A 80 0.36 2.29 8.68
N GLY A 81 0.79 2.07 7.43
CA GLY A 81 0.20 1.04 6.59
C GLY A 81 0.39 -0.35 7.16
N ASN A 82 1.59 -0.64 7.66
CA ASN A 82 1.86 -1.93 8.28
C ASN A 82 1.02 -2.12 9.55
N SER A 83 0.88 -1.05 10.33
CA SER A 83 0.07 -1.09 11.55
C SER A 83 -1.42 -1.29 11.22
N THR A 84 -1.94 -0.57 10.23
CA THR A 84 -3.35 -0.71 9.84
C THR A 84 -3.62 -2.06 9.21
N LEU A 85 -2.65 -2.59 8.43
CA LEU A 85 -2.80 -3.93 7.86
C LEU A 85 -2.86 -4.98 8.97
N ALA A 86 -2.00 -4.86 9.96
CA ALA A 86 -2.00 -5.79 11.09
C ALA A 86 -3.34 -5.74 11.83
N ALA A 87 -3.83 -4.52 12.09
CA ALA A 87 -5.10 -4.35 12.79
C ALA A 87 -6.26 -4.89 11.96
N ALA A 88 -6.29 -4.60 10.66
CA ALA A 88 -7.35 -5.08 9.79
C ALA A 88 -7.32 -6.59 9.65
N SER A 89 -6.12 -7.18 9.56
CA SER A 89 -5.97 -8.62 9.46
C SER A 89 -6.45 -9.31 10.73
N TYR A 90 -6.13 -8.73 11.89
CA TYR A 90 -6.62 -9.24 13.17
C TYR A 90 -8.14 -9.17 13.24
N TYR A 91 -8.69 -8.04 12.82
CA TYR A 91 -10.14 -7.85 12.80
C TYR A 91 -10.81 -8.89 11.90
N LEU A 92 -10.24 -9.10 10.72
CA LEU A 92 -10.73 -10.10 9.78
C LEU A 92 -10.64 -11.50 10.37
N TYR A 93 -9.51 -11.83 10.98
CA TYR A 93 -9.32 -13.12 11.62
C TYR A 93 -10.36 -13.35 12.71
N LYS A 94 -10.57 -12.35 13.55
CA LYS A 94 -11.51 -12.47 14.66
C LYS A 94 -12.93 -12.70 14.17
N ASN A 95 -13.29 -12.13 13.04
CA ASN A 95 -14.65 -12.24 12.50
C ASN A 95 -14.80 -13.35 11.47
N SER A 96 -13.71 -14.01 11.09
CA SER A 96 -13.78 -15.05 10.07
C SER A 96 -14.53 -16.28 10.53
N SER A 97 -14.59 -16.52 11.83
CA SER A 97 -15.33 -17.65 12.38
C SER A 97 -16.83 -17.56 12.04
N CYS A 98 -17.30 -16.36 11.74
CA CYS A 98 -18.70 -16.16 11.36
C CYS A 98 -19.01 -16.77 9.98
N TYR A 99 -18.00 -17.08 9.20
CA TYR A 99 -18.16 -17.65 7.87
C TYR A 99 -18.14 -19.17 7.86
N GLU A 100 -17.74 -19.75 8.96
CA GLU A 100 -17.69 -21.20 9.13
C GLU A 100 -19.05 -21.72 9.61
#